data_72a4dc61941c8d5df1ee0f80d0ab1e0d
#
_entry.id   72a4dc61941c8d5df1ee0f80d0ab1e0d
#
_cell.length_a   1.000
_cell.length_b   1.000
_cell.length_c   1.000
_cell.angle_alpha   90.00
_cell.angle_beta   90.00
_cell.angle_gamma   90.00
#
_symmetry.space_group_name_H-M   'P 1'
#
loop_
_entity.id
_entity.type
_entity.pdbx_description
1 polymer ?
#
loop_
_entity_poly.entity_id
_entity_poly.type
_entity_poly.pdbx_seq_one_letter_code
_entity_poly.pdbx_strand_id
1 'polypeptide(L)'
;SPDLMRGQKSFEWMIDWLDNQFLELSKVLPDSWSTLYGGRATKLAALALRARILLFAASPLVNGNEWYLGFKNSDGEERFSQAYDANKWKKAADACKQLIDEAEKKGKGLYIVNNKENGKVDPFMSCYGATMRTEGEGNNEIIWFRPKGNYGDWEQHGTPRGCGGNGGDRK
;
A
#
# COMPACT_ATOMS: atom_id res chain seq x y z
N SER A 1 -18.82 26.43 -14.18
CA SER A 1 -17.65 27.12 -13.66
C SER A 1 -16.45 26.80 -14.55
N PRO A 2 -15.62 27.78 -14.96
CA PRO A 2 -14.41 27.55 -15.74
C PRO A 2 -13.47 26.51 -15.11
N ASP A 3 -13.50 26.38 -13.77
CA ASP A 3 -12.67 25.41 -13.05
C ASP A 3 -13.07 23.94 -13.28
N LEU A 4 -14.30 23.68 -13.69
CA LEU A 4 -14.76 22.33 -14.03
C LEU A 4 -14.29 21.87 -15.42
N MET A 5 -13.73 22.77 -16.23
CA MET A 5 -13.25 22.51 -17.59
C MET A 5 -11.72 22.32 -17.65
N ARG A 6 -11.05 22.29 -16.50
CA ARG A 6 -9.60 22.01 -16.47
C ARG A 6 -9.32 20.58 -16.91
N GLY A 7 -8.38 20.41 -17.83
CA GLY A 7 -7.84 19.11 -18.21
C GLY A 7 -7.21 18.40 -16.99
N GLN A 8 -7.27 17.10 -16.98
CA GLN A 8 -6.55 16.31 -15.96
C GLN A 8 -5.06 16.37 -16.24
N LYS A 9 -4.26 16.42 -15.20
CA LYS A 9 -2.82 16.27 -15.32
C LYS A 9 -2.45 14.86 -15.81
N SER A 10 -1.28 14.76 -16.46
CA SER A 10 -0.76 13.45 -16.87
C SER A 10 -0.51 12.54 -15.66
N PHE A 11 -0.51 11.24 -15.90
CA PHE A 11 -0.22 10.24 -14.87
C PHE A 11 1.19 10.44 -14.29
N GLU A 12 2.16 10.73 -15.14
CA GLU A 12 3.54 10.99 -14.73
C GLU A 12 3.63 12.20 -13.79
N TRP A 13 2.94 13.29 -14.13
CA TRP A 13 2.90 14.46 -13.28
C TRP A 13 2.31 14.14 -11.89
N MET A 14 1.24 13.35 -11.85
CA MET A 14 0.62 12.95 -10.58
C MET A 14 1.56 12.08 -9.73
N ILE A 15 2.27 11.14 -10.36
CA ILE A 15 3.23 10.27 -9.67
C ILE A 15 4.39 11.10 -9.10
N ASP A 16 4.97 12.01 -9.89
CA ASP A 16 6.07 12.85 -9.42
C ASP A 16 5.63 13.82 -8.31
N TRP A 17 4.43 14.36 -8.41
CA TRP A 17 3.86 15.18 -7.35
C TRP A 17 3.65 14.37 -6.06
N LEU A 18 3.06 13.18 -6.14
CA LEU A 18 2.86 12.29 -4.97
C LEU A 18 4.19 11.83 -4.37
N ASP A 19 5.18 11.48 -5.19
CA ASP A 19 6.51 11.10 -4.74
C ASP A 19 7.12 12.20 -3.86
N ASN A 20 7.09 13.44 -4.34
CA ASN A 20 7.58 14.60 -3.60
C ASN A 20 6.77 14.84 -2.32
N GLN A 21 5.42 14.77 -2.39
CA GLN A 21 4.58 14.96 -1.21
C GLN A 21 4.88 13.92 -0.12
N PHE A 22 5.00 12.63 -0.48
CA PHE A 22 5.31 11.59 0.50
C PHE A 22 6.73 11.74 1.08
N LEU A 23 7.70 12.20 0.30
CA LEU A 23 9.03 12.52 0.82
C LEU A 23 8.98 13.66 1.86
N GLU A 24 8.27 14.75 1.55
CA GLU A 24 8.13 15.86 2.51
C GLU A 24 7.35 15.42 3.76
N LEU A 25 6.26 14.68 3.61
CA LEU A 25 5.51 14.13 4.74
C LEU A 25 6.37 13.23 5.62
N SER A 26 7.26 12.42 5.01
CA SER A 26 8.15 11.54 5.78
C SER A 26 9.14 12.28 6.68
N LYS A 27 9.40 13.58 6.43
CA LYS A 27 10.28 14.42 7.25
C LYS A 27 9.57 15.02 8.47
N VAL A 28 8.25 15.20 8.39
CA VAL A 28 7.46 15.89 9.42
C VAL A 28 6.57 14.95 10.23
N LEU A 29 6.21 13.78 9.69
CA LEU A 29 5.41 12.80 10.40
C LEU A 29 6.24 12.10 11.51
N PRO A 30 5.62 11.81 12.67
CA PRO A 30 6.30 11.09 13.75
C PRO A 30 6.54 9.63 13.37
N ASP A 31 7.49 9.01 14.05
CA ASP A 31 7.77 7.57 13.91
C ASP A 31 6.63 6.69 14.44
N SER A 32 5.96 7.14 15.51
CA SER A 32 4.83 6.44 16.14
C SER A 32 3.87 7.42 16.79
N TRP A 33 2.66 6.97 17.06
CA TRP A 33 1.66 7.67 17.84
C TRP A 33 1.40 6.91 19.14
N SER A 34 0.92 7.61 20.18
CA SER A 34 0.42 6.92 21.36
C SER A 34 -0.79 6.05 20.99
N THR A 35 -1.08 5.04 21.82
CA THR A 35 -2.20 4.11 21.63
C THR A 35 -3.54 4.82 21.45
N LEU A 36 -3.71 5.99 22.07
CA LEU A 36 -4.91 6.83 21.92
C LEU A 36 -5.12 7.33 20.48
N TYR A 37 -4.04 7.50 19.73
CA TYR A 37 -4.03 8.00 18.35
C TYR A 37 -3.61 6.92 17.35
N GLY A 38 -3.77 5.66 17.69
CA GLY A 38 -3.49 4.54 16.79
C GLY A 38 -4.19 4.70 15.44
N GLY A 39 -3.53 4.26 14.38
CA GLY A 39 -4.03 4.35 13.01
C GLY A 39 -3.81 5.69 12.31
N ARG A 40 -3.25 6.71 12.97
CA ARG A 40 -2.78 7.91 12.29
C ARG A 40 -1.54 7.61 11.45
N ALA A 41 -1.36 8.37 10.37
CA ALA A 41 -0.22 8.21 9.48
C ALA A 41 1.10 8.49 10.22
N THR A 42 2.09 7.65 9.96
CA THR A 42 3.46 7.76 10.48
C THR A 42 4.45 8.00 9.34
N LYS A 43 5.72 8.28 9.67
CA LYS A 43 6.81 8.33 8.70
C LYS A 43 6.84 7.08 7.81
N LEU A 44 6.76 5.89 8.41
CA LEU A 44 6.78 4.63 7.67
C LEU A 44 5.56 4.47 6.77
N ALA A 45 4.38 4.94 7.19
CA ALA A 45 3.18 4.92 6.35
C ALA A 45 3.36 5.77 5.08
N ALA A 46 3.95 6.97 5.20
CA ALA A 46 4.26 7.82 4.05
C ALA A 46 5.25 7.16 3.10
N LEU A 47 6.33 6.57 3.62
CA LEU A 47 7.33 5.85 2.81
C LEU A 47 6.76 4.60 2.15
N ALA A 48 5.85 3.88 2.83
CA ALA A 48 5.19 2.69 2.28
C ALA A 48 4.26 3.06 1.11
N LEU A 49 3.48 4.13 1.25
CA LEU A 49 2.65 4.63 0.14
C LEU A 49 3.52 5.10 -1.02
N ARG A 50 4.62 5.81 -0.74
CA ARG A 50 5.59 6.23 -1.75
C ARG A 50 6.13 5.04 -2.55
N ALA A 51 6.64 4.01 -1.88
CA ALA A 51 7.16 2.82 -2.52
C ALA A 51 6.09 2.14 -3.39
N ARG A 52 4.86 2.04 -2.89
CA ARG A 52 3.73 1.42 -3.59
C ARG A 52 3.35 2.16 -4.86
N ILE A 53 3.25 3.50 -4.84
CA ILE A 53 2.90 4.28 -6.04
C ILE A 53 3.99 4.22 -7.09
N LEU A 54 5.26 4.26 -6.70
CA LEU A 54 6.39 4.17 -7.62
C LEU A 54 6.48 2.77 -8.26
N LEU A 55 6.23 1.71 -7.49
CA LEU A 55 6.16 0.35 -8.02
C LEU A 55 5.01 0.19 -9.03
N PHE A 56 3.83 0.76 -8.71
CA PHE A 56 2.70 0.78 -9.63
C PHE A 56 3.05 1.52 -10.92
N ALA A 57 3.68 2.71 -10.82
CA ALA A 57 4.09 3.52 -11.96
C ALA A 57 5.16 2.84 -12.85
N ALA A 58 5.96 1.93 -12.29
CA ALA A 58 6.93 1.15 -13.03
C ALA A 58 6.30 -0.06 -13.75
N SER A 59 5.11 -0.49 -13.31
CA SER A 59 4.47 -1.71 -13.82
C SER A 59 4.12 -1.61 -15.31
N PRO A 60 4.11 -2.74 -16.03
CA PRO A 60 3.71 -2.78 -17.44
C PRO A 60 2.31 -2.24 -17.73
N LEU A 61 1.47 -2.13 -16.69
CA LEU A 61 0.11 -1.59 -16.84
C LEU A 61 0.13 -0.13 -17.30
N VAL A 62 1.07 0.67 -16.82
CA VAL A 62 1.11 2.12 -17.07
C VAL A 62 2.44 2.63 -17.62
N ASN A 63 3.46 1.79 -17.69
CA ASN A 63 4.79 2.14 -18.17
C ASN A 63 4.95 1.69 -19.63
N GLY A 64 4.58 2.54 -20.56
CA GLY A 64 4.66 2.27 -22.01
C GLY A 64 3.59 1.28 -22.50
N ASN A 65 2.40 1.28 -21.90
CA ASN A 65 1.32 0.40 -22.31
C ASN A 65 0.58 0.95 -23.53
N GLU A 66 0.60 0.20 -24.63
CA GLU A 66 -0.06 0.55 -25.89
C GLU A 66 -1.59 0.70 -25.78
N TRP A 67 -2.22 0.16 -24.74
CA TRP A 67 -3.66 0.32 -24.51
C TRP A 67 -4.08 1.77 -24.28
N TYR A 68 -3.13 2.62 -23.90
CA TYR A 68 -3.37 4.06 -23.67
C TYR A 68 -2.96 4.93 -24.87
N LEU A 69 -2.62 4.33 -26.03
CA LEU A 69 -2.32 5.08 -27.25
C LEU A 69 -3.48 6.00 -27.62
N GLY A 70 -3.15 7.28 -27.82
CA GLY A 70 -4.15 8.28 -28.19
C GLY A 70 -5.07 8.74 -27.05
N PHE A 71 -4.87 8.27 -25.82
CA PHE A 71 -5.64 8.75 -24.66
C PHE A 71 -5.13 10.13 -24.22
N LYS A 72 -5.79 11.17 -24.76
CA LYS A 72 -5.39 12.57 -24.61
C LYS A 72 -6.48 13.41 -23.97
N ASN A 73 -6.08 14.50 -23.38
CA ASN A 73 -6.97 15.59 -22.98
C ASN A 73 -7.50 16.33 -24.23
N SER A 74 -8.50 17.18 -24.07
CA SER A 74 -9.06 18.02 -25.12
C SER A 74 -8.06 19.03 -25.72
N ASP A 75 -7.02 19.39 -24.97
CA ASP A 75 -5.90 20.24 -25.37
C ASP A 75 -4.77 19.47 -26.08
N GLY A 76 -4.91 18.15 -26.24
CA GLY A 76 -3.93 17.27 -26.88
C GLY A 76 -2.84 16.73 -25.97
N GLU A 77 -2.80 17.10 -24.66
CA GLU A 77 -1.84 16.54 -23.71
C GLU A 77 -2.08 15.03 -23.51
N GLU A 78 -1.03 14.23 -23.65
CA GLU A 78 -1.07 12.78 -23.39
C GLU A 78 -1.25 12.52 -21.89
N ARG A 79 -2.18 11.61 -21.55
CA ARG A 79 -2.49 11.29 -20.16
C ARG A 79 -1.57 10.25 -19.58
N PHE A 80 -1.03 9.38 -20.41
CA PHE A 80 -0.05 8.35 -20.06
C PHE A 80 1.12 8.40 -21.03
N SER A 81 2.34 8.24 -20.52
CA SER A 81 3.52 8.12 -21.36
C SER A 81 3.43 6.88 -22.25
N GLN A 82 3.69 7.07 -23.54
CA GLN A 82 3.70 5.99 -24.51
C GLN A 82 5.04 5.26 -24.55
N ALA A 83 6.08 5.85 -23.97
CA ALA A 83 7.42 5.27 -23.95
C ALA A 83 7.65 4.47 -22.66
N TYR A 84 8.18 3.25 -22.81
CA TYR A 84 8.68 2.48 -21.67
C TYR A 84 9.93 3.14 -21.09
N ASP A 85 9.93 3.34 -19.77
CA ASP A 85 11.06 3.88 -19.02
C ASP A 85 11.54 2.88 -17.95
N ALA A 86 12.71 2.27 -18.20
CA ALA A 86 13.35 1.34 -17.26
C ALA A 86 13.76 2.00 -15.93
N ASN A 87 14.01 3.33 -15.91
CA ASN A 87 14.40 4.04 -14.70
C ASN A 87 13.29 4.08 -13.65
N LYS A 88 12.02 3.92 -14.04
CA LYS A 88 10.91 3.79 -13.09
C LYS A 88 11.08 2.59 -12.15
N TRP A 89 11.60 1.47 -12.65
CA TRP A 89 11.91 0.30 -11.83
C TRP A 89 13.02 0.58 -10.82
N LYS A 90 14.07 1.28 -11.25
CA LYS A 90 15.15 1.68 -10.35
C LYS A 90 14.63 2.61 -9.25
N LYS A 91 13.84 3.63 -9.62
CA LYS A 91 13.23 4.57 -8.67
C LYS A 91 12.34 3.84 -7.65
N ALA A 92 11.55 2.86 -8.11
CA ALA A 92 10.72 2.01 -7.24
C ALA A 92 11.57 1.16 -6.30
N ALA A 93 12.63 0.51 -6.81
CA ALA A 93 13.53 -0.32 -6.01
C ALA A 93 14.23 0.50 -4.93
N ASP A 94 14.73 1.70 -5.27
CA ASP A 94 15.37 2.61 -4.33
C ASP A 94 14.39 3.05 -3.22
N ALA A 95 13.13 3.32 -3.57
CA ALA A 95 12.09 3.66 -2.59
C ALA A 95 11.71 2.48 -1.68
N CYS A 96 11.60 1.28 -2.23
CA CYS A 96 11.37 0.06 -1.44
C CYS A 96 12.53 -0.21 -0.49
N LYS A 97 13.77 -0.06 -0.96
CA LYS A 97 14.97 -0.22 -0.12
C LYS A 97 14.97 0.78 1.03
N GLN A 98 14.70 2.05 0.75
CA GLN A 98 14.58 3.08 1.77
C GLN A 98 13.54 2.73 2.83
N LEU A 99 12.36 2.25 2.40
CA LEU A 99 11.30 1.82 3.31
C LEU A 99 11.77 0.67 4.22
N ILE A 100 12.39 -0.36 3.65
CA ILE A 100 12.87 -1.53 4.39
C ILE A 100 13.90 -1.09 5.44
N ASP A 101 14.90 -0.31 5.03
CA ASP A 101 15.97 0.17 5.92
C ASP A 101 15.41 1.00 7.09
N GLU A 102 14.42 1.87 6.82
CA GLU A 102 13.79 2.67 7.87
C GLU A 102 12.88 1.82 8.77
N ALA A 103 12.18 0.83 8.20
CA ALA A 103 11.33 -0.09 8.96
C ALA A 103 12.15 -0.96 9.92
N GLU A 104 13.25 -1.53 9.45
CA GLU A 104 14.16 -2.36 10.27
C GLU A 104 14.76 -1.56 11.43
N LYS A 105 15.15 -0.29 11.22
CA LYS A 105 15.61 0.61 12.29
C LYS A 105 14.58 0.83 13.38
N LYS A 106 13.29 0.64 13.06
CA LYS A 106 12.16 0.81 14.00
C LYS A 106 11.65 -0.52 14.55
N GLY A 107 12.38 -1.62 14.34
CA GLY A 107 12.00 -2.96 14.81
C GLY A 107 10.82 -3.57 14.05
N LYS A 108 10.47 -3.01 12.88
CA LYS A 108 9.50 -3.61 11.97
C LYS A 108 10.22 -4.64 11.09
N GLY A 109 9.53 -5.72 10.74
CA GLY A 109 10.10 -6.79 9.93
C GLY A 109 9.07 -7.90 9.73
N LEU A 110 9.48 -8.97 9.07
CA LEU A 110 8.61 -10.10 8.82
C LEU A 110 8.14 -10.74 10.13
N TYR A 111 6.86 -11.09 10.18
CA TYR A 111 6.29 -11.86 11.28
C TYR A 111 6.70 -13.33 11.12
N ILE A 112 7.58 -13.80 12.00
CA ILE A 112 8.16 -15.14 11.94
C ILE A 112 7.73 -15.97 13.14
N VAL A 113 7.14 -17.12 12.88
CA VAL A 113 6.83 -18.15 13.88
C VAL A 113 7.77 -19.33 13.66
N ASN A 114 8.43 -19.75 14.73
CA ASN A 114 9.23 -20.97 14.71
C ASN A 114 8.44 -22.14 15.29
N ASN A 115 8.54 -23.29 14.63
CA ASN A 115 8.00 -24.56 15.12
C ASN A 115 8.72 -24.94 16.42
N LYS A 116 7.95 -25.22 17.45
CA LYS A 116 8.48 -25.54 18.79
C LYS A 116 9.24 -26.86 18.87
N GLU A 117 8.94 -27.80 17.96
CA GLU A 117 9.54 -29.14 17.98
C GLU A 117 10.95 -29.17 17.34
N ASN A 118 11.16 -28.38 16.30
CA ASN A 118 12.41 -28.42 15.53
C ASN A 118 13.15 -27.07 15.42
N GLY A 119 12.58 -26.01 15.97
CA GLY A 119 13.17 -24.65 15.98
C GLY A 119 13.22 -23.96 14.60
N LYS A 120 12.73 -24.61 13.55
CA LYS A 120 12.72 -24.05 12.20
C LYS A 120 11.52 -23.13 11.99
N VAL A 121 11.66 -22.19 11.04
CA VAL A 121 10.55 -21.34 10.63
C VAL A 121 9.38 -22.19 10.16
N ASP A 122 8.20 -21.90 10.70
CA ASP A 122 6.92 -22.42 10.24
C ASP A 122 6.31 -21.42 9.23
N PRO A 123 6.38 -21.68 7.93
CA PRO A 123 5.89 -20.74 6.92
C PRO A 123 4.37 -20.53 6.99
N PHE A 124 3.63 -21.59 7.32
CA PHE A 124 2.18 -21.51 7.43
C PHE A 124 1.76 -20.63 8.60
N MET A 125 2.27 -20.91 9.80
CA MET A 125 1.93 -20.13 11.00
C MET A 125 2.47 -18.70 10.93
N SER A 126 3.59 -18.46 10.26
CA SER A 126 4.10 -17.13 9.99
C SER A 126 3.15 -16.34 9.08
N CYS A 127 2.74 -16.90 7.95
CA CYS A 127 1.79 -16.29 7.03
C CYS A 127 0.41 -16.06 7.68
N TYR A 128 -0.09 -17.09 8.41
CA TYR A 128 -1.35 -16.98 9.15
C TYR A 128 -1.30 -15.84 10.19
N GLY A 129 -0.23 -15.79 10.98
CA GLY A 129 -0.04 -14.76 12.00
C GLY A 129 0.12 -13.35 11.40
N ALA A 130 0.86 -13.21 10.30
CA ALA A 130 1.01 -11.93 9.61
C ALA A 130 -0.33 -11.35 9.12
N THR A 131 -1.29 -12.22 8.75
CA THR A 131 -2.62 -11.79 8.28
C THR A 131 -3.65 -11.65 9.39
N MET A 132 -3.58 -12.47 10.45
CA MET A 132 -4.63 -12.58 11.46
C MET A 132 -4.28 -11.92 12.80
N ARG A 133 -3.02 -11.61 13.05
CA ARG A 133 -2.58 -10.99 14.30
C ARG A 133 -2.51 -9.48 14.18
N THR A 134 -2.89 -8.81 15.24
CA THR A 134 -2.76 -7.36 15.38
C THR A 134 -1.34 -6.97 15.82
N GLU A 135 -1.01 -5.67 15.69
CA GLU A 135 0.26 -5.14 16.21
C GLU A 135 0.43 -5.40 17.72
N GLY A 136 -0.65 -5.27 18.50
CA GLY A 136 -0.65 -5.56 19.95
C GLY A 136 -0.40 -7.03 20.29
N GLU A 137 -0.56 -7.94 19.33
CA GLU A 137 -0.25 -9.36 19.45
C GLU A 137 1.14 -9.71 18.90
N GLY A 138 2.01 -8.72 18.69
CA GLY A 138 3.40 -8.88 18.28
C GLY A 138 3.60 -8.97 16.77
N ASN A 139 2.62 -8.58 15.96
CA ASN A 139 2.77 -8.53 14.51
C ASN A 139 3.55 -7.27 14.09
N ASN A 140 4.87 -7.40 14.01
CA ASN A 140 5.77 -6.31 13.62
C ASN A 140 5.76 -5.99 12.12
N GLU A 141 5.06 -6.78 11.30
CA GLU A 141 4.94 -6.55 9.86
C GLU A 141 3.97 -5.42 9.53
N ILE A 142 3.04 -5.10 10.45
CA ILE A 142 2.06 -4.04 10.26
C ILE A 142 2.73 -2.67 10.34
N ILE A 143 2.66 -1.90 9.25
CA ILE A 143 3.16 -0.52 9.16
C ILE A 143 2.04 0.48 9.43
N TRP A 144 0.85 0.24 8.87
CA TRP A 144 -0.30 1.13 9.04
C TRP A 144 -1.59 0.32 9.00
N PHE A 145 -2.52 0.63 9.89
CA PHE A 145 -3.77 -0.10 10.07
C PHE A 145 -4.93 0.82 10.45
N ARG A 146 -6.13 0.32 10.26
CA ARG A 146 -7.36 0.97 10.74
C ARG A 146 -7.66 0.47 12.15
N PRO A 147 -7.63 1.34 13.18
CA PRO A 147 -7.74 0.91 14.58
C PRO A 147 -9.16 0.51 14.98
N LYS A 148 -10.15 0.92 14.21
CA LYS A 148 -11.56 0.60 14.46
C LYS A 148 -12.19 0.09 13.16
N GLY A 149 -12.79 -1.06 13.22
CA GLY A 149 -13.58 -1.66 12.15
C GLY A 149 -14.75 -2.42 12.72
N ASN A 150 -15.89 -2.37 12.09
CA ASN A 150 -16.98 -3.27 12.38
C ASN A 150 -16.73 -4.58 11.61
N TYR A 151 -15.95 -5.48 12.21
CA TYR A 151 -15.68 -6.79 11.61
C TYR A 151 -16.90 -7.68 11.60
N GLY A 152 -17.87 -7.45 12.51
CA GLY A 152 -19.11 -8.21 12.57
C GLY A 152 -19.90 -8.18 11.26
N ASP A 153 -19.94 -7.03 10.59
CA ASP A 153 -20.61 -6.94 9.28
C ASP A 153 -19.86 -7.76 8.21
N TRP A 154 -18.53 -7.78 8.27
CA TRP A 154 -17.71 -8.57 7.35
C TRP A 154 -17.91 -10.07 7.57
N GLU A 155 -17.89 -10.52 8.81
CA GLU A 155 -18.14 -11.93 9.15
C GLU A 155 -19.56 -12.34 8.78
N GLN A 156 -20.56 -11.50 9.07
CA GLN A 156 -21.95 -11.79 8.73
C GLN A 156 -22.19 -11.86 7.22
N HIS A 157 -21.52 -10.99 6.44
CA HIS A 157 -21.67 -10.99 4.97
C HIS A 157 -20.75 -11.99 4.28
N GLY A 158 -19.65 -12.41 4.91
CA GLY A 158 -18.70 -13.39 4.39
C GLY A 158 -19.06 -14.84 4.70
N THR A 159 -19.82 -15.10 5.75
CA THR A 159 -20.19 -16.46 6.17
C THR A 159 -21.52 -16.91 5.53
N PRO A 160 -21.62 -18.19 5.11
CA PRO A 160 -22.87 -18.77 4.60
C PRO A 160 -23.99 -18.68 5.65
N ARG A 161 -25.23 -18.53 5.19
CA ARG A 161 -26.40 -18.47 6.07
C ARG A 161 -26.53 -19.65 7.04
N GLY A 162 -26.15 -20.85 6.61
CA GLY A 162 -26.13 -22.03 7.45
C GLY A 162 -25.18 -21.98 8.66
N CYS A 163 -24.21 -21.04 8.64
CA CYS A 163 -23.29 -20.76 9.74
C CYS A 163 -23.66 -19.49 10.52
N GLY A 164 -24.90 -18.97 10.36
CA GLY A 164 -25.37 -17.76 11.04
C GLY A 164 -25.01 -16.44 10.35
N GLY A 165 -24.39 -16.49 9.17
CA GLY A 165 -24.06 -15.31 8.38
C GLY A 165 -25.18 -14.84 7.46
N ASN A 166 -25.06 -13.60 6.98
CA ASN A 166 -25.96 -13.02 5.96
C ASN A 166 -25.40 -13.19 4.54
N GLY A 167 -24.28 -13.90 4.40
CA GLY A 167 -23.64 -14.20 3.14
C GLY A 167 -24.62 -14.88 2.20
N GLY A 168 -25.02 -14.16 1.16
CA GLY A 168 -26.12 -14.57 0.33
C GLY A 168 -25.87 -15.88 -0.37
N ASP A 169 -26.91 -16.68 -0.45
CA ASP A 169 -27.07 -17.66 -1.50
C ASP A 169 -27.04 -16.92 -2.85
N ARG A 170 -25.85 -16.73 -3.40
CA ARG A 170 -25.73 -16.36 -4.81
C ARG A 170 -26.11 -17.61 -5.60
N LYS A 171 -27.33 -17.61 -6.08
CA LYS A 171 -27.79 -18.53 -7.12
C LYS A 171 -26.96 -18.33 -8.37
#